data_ba1b7cc5d96bc9ba27a402ea25dfee98
#
_entry.id   ba1b7cc5d96bc9ba27a402ea25dfee98
#
_cell.length_a   1.000
_cell.length_b   1.000
_cell.length_c   1.000
_cell.angle_alpha   90.00
_cell.angle_beta   90.00
_cell.angle_gamma   90.00
#
_symmetry.space_group_name_H-M   'P 1'
#
loop_
_entity.id
_entity.type
_entity.pdbx_description
1 polymer ?
#
loop_
_entity_poly.entity_id
_entity_poly.type
_entity_poly.pdbx_seq_one_letter_code
_entity_poly.pdbx_strand_id
1 'polypeptide(L)'
;MDQVFGYDVDEAIDSEEALRAHAKAPAEVVRNKVTDHVAPLAARFIAAAPLAFVSSRRPDGVLDMTPRGDPAGFVHVLDPKTLALPDRPGNFRMDMFANVMDNGQVGLIFVIPGIRDTLRVSGTARLVRDKALGERLAVN
;
A
#
# COMPACT_ATOMS: atom_id res chain seq x y z
N MET A 1 18.14 31.11 -7.14
CA MET A 1 18.72 29.77 -6.91
C MET A 1 18.49 29.39 -5.46
N ASP A 2 17.81 28.31 -5.23
CA ASP A 2 17.44 27.85 -3.89
C ASP A 2 18.44 26.80 -3.38
N GLN A 3 18.49 26.61 -2.05
CA GLN A 3 19.32 25.59 -1.43
C GLN A 3 18.41 24.48 -0.85
N VAL A 4 18.58 23.24 -1.33
CA VAL A 4 17.84 22.08 -0.85
C VAL A 4 18.84 21.00 -0.42
N PHE A 5 18.83 20.65 0.85
CA PHE A 5 19.77 19.68 1.45
C PHE A 5 21.26 19.98 1.14
N GLY A 6 21.63 21.26 0.98
CA GLY A 6 22.99 21.67 0.63
C GLY A 6 23.32 21.68 -0.86
N TYR A 7 22.35 21.40 -1.72
CA TYR A 7 22.50 21.49 -3.17
C TYR A 7 21.86 22.76 -3.71
N ASP A 8 22.55 23.41 -4.66
CA ASP A 8 21.99 24.52 -5.41
C ASP A 8 21.00 23.99 -6.45
N VAL A 9 19.79 24.50 -6.45
CA VAL A 9 18.73 24.18 -7.39
C VAL A 9 18.19 25.46 -8.01
N ASP A 10 17.64 25.37 -9.22
CA ASP A 10 17.07 26.53 -9.89
C ASP A 10 15.86 27.08 -9.13
N GLU A 11 15.00 26.17 -8.67
CA GLU A 11 13.77 26.48 -7.92
C GLU A 11 13.40 25.33 -6.99
N ALA A 12 13.07 25.63 -5.74
CA ALA A 12 12.43 24.68 -4.83
C ALA A 12 10.91 24.84 -4.92
N ILE A 13 10.20 23.78 -5.24
CA ILE A 13 8.73 23.78 -5.31
C ILE A 13 8.19 23.45 -3.91
N ASP A 14 7.75 24.44 -3.17
CA ASP A 14 7.35 24.36 -1.77
C ASP A 14 5.85 24.69 -1.53
N SER A 15 5.10 24.94 -2.59
CA SER A 15 3.67 25.22 -2.53
C SER A 15 2.88 24.44 -3.56
N GLU A 16 1.60 24.19 -3.27
CA GLU A 16 0.71 23.55 -4.23
C GLU A 16 0.50 24.42 -5.48
N GLU A 17 0.49 25.74 -5.33
CA GLU A 17 0.36 26.67 -6.44
C GLU A 17 1.56 26.56 -7.39
N ALA A 18 2.78 26.57 -6.87
CA ALA A 18 4.00 26.37 -7.65
C ALA A 18 3.99 25.00 -8.35
N LEU A 19 3.60 23.94 -7.63
CA LEU A 19 3.48 22.59 -8.22
C LEU A 19 2.47 22.57 -9.37
N ARG A 20 1.31 23.20 -9.22
CA ARG A 20 0.26 23.25 -10.24
C ARG A 20 0.65 24.08 -11.46
N ALA A 21 1.54 25.03 -11.32
CA ALA A 21 2.08 25.78 -12.45
C ALA A 21 2.89 24.89 -13.41
N HIS A 22 3.50 23.83 -12.91
CA HIS A 22 4.30 22.87 -13.68
C HIS A 22 3.55 21.63 -14.12
N ALA A 23 2.33 21.39 -13.64
CA ALA A 23 1.58 20.16 -13.89
C ALA A 23 0.21 20.45 -14.50
N LYS A 24 -0.12 19.73 -15.58
CA LYS A 24 -1.48 19.73 -16.12
C LYS A 24 -2.42 19.04 -15.13
N ALA A 25 -3.66 19.51 -15.06
CA ALA A 25 -4.70 18.81 -14.32
C ALA A 25 -4.86 17.37 -14.86
N PRO A 26 -5.00 16.36 -13.99
CA PRO A 26 -5.21 15.00 -14.44
C PRO A 26 -6.51 14.89 -15.24
N ALA A 27 -6.49 14.10 -16.30
CA ALA A 27 -7.69 13.83 -17.08
C ALA A 27 -8.79 13.19 -16.22
N GLU A 28 -10.05 13.40 -16.56
CA GLU A 28 -11.19 12.88 -15.80
C GLU A 28 -11.13 11.36 -15.63
N VAL A 29 -10.74 10.64 -16.67
CA VAL A 29 -10.56 9.18 -16.63
C VAL A 29 -9.54 8.73 -15.58
N VAL A 30 -8.52 9.54 -15.30
CA VAL A 30 -7.52 9.24 -14.28
C VAL A 30 -8.07 9.52 -12.88
N ARG A 31 -8.84 10.58 -12.70
CA ARG A 31 -9.51 10.89 -11.43
C ARG A 31 -10.53 9.83 -11.04
N ASN A 32 -11.26 9.31 -12.03
CA ASN A 32 -12.31 8.31 -11.83
C ASN A 32 -11.78 6.88 -11.56
N LYS A 33 -10.45 6.67 -11.62
CA LYS A 33 -9.84 5.39 -11.23
C LYS A 33 -9.77 5.17 -9.73
N VAL A 34 -9.90 6.22 -8.93
CA VAL A 34 -9.90 6.11 -7.46
C VAL A 34 -11.30 5.74 -6.99
N THR A 35 -11.41 4.62 -6.31
CA THR A 35 -12.65 4.12 -5.72
C THR A 35 -12.49 3.94 -4.22
N ASP A 36 -13.58 3.94 -3.49
CA ASP A 36 -13.63 3.69 -2.05
C ASP A 36 -13.84 2.21 -1.70
N HIS A 37 -13.73 1.34 -2.69
CA HIS A 37 -13.92 -0.10 -2.57
C HIS A 37 -13.05 -0.85 -3.57
N VAL A 38 -12.88 -2.15 -3.34
CA VAL A 38 -12.19 -3.06 -4.24
C VAL A 38 -13.12 -3.43 -5.40
N ALA A 39 -12.96 -2.73 -6.51
CA ALA A 39 -13.71 -3.03 -7.73
C ALA A 39 -13.31 -4.40 -8.30
N PRO A 40 -14.15 -5.05 -9.15
CA PRO A 40 -13.88 -6.40 -9.67
C PRO A 40 -12.52 -6.53 -10.38
N LEU A 41 -12.08 -5.52 -11.13
CA LEU A 41 -10.77 -5.53 -11.77
C LEU A 41 -9.63 -5.46 -10.75
N ALA A 42 -9.78 -4.66 -9.70
CA ALA A 42 -8.82 -4.58 -8.60
C ALA A 42 -8.74 -5.92 -7.85
N ALA A 43 -9.86 -6.57 -7.60
CA ALA A 43 -9.89 -7.89 -6.97
C ALA A 43 -9.14 -8.95 -7.81
N ARG A 44 -9.30 -8.91 -9.13
CA ARG A 44 -8.55 -9.79 -10.05
C ARG A 44 -7.04 -9.50 -10.01
N PHE A 45 -6.66 -8.24 -9.94
CA PHE A 45 -5.25 -7.85 -9.83
C PHE A 45 -4.63 -8.35 -8.52
N ILE A 46 -5.32 -8.18 -7.40
CA ILE A 46 -4.90 -8.69 -6.07
C ILE A 46 -4.75 -10.22 -6.12
N ALA A 47 -5.70 -10.92 -6.72
CA ALA A 47 -5.66 -12.37 -6.85
C ALA A 47 -4.50 -12.89 -7.72
N ALA A 48 -3.98 -12.07 -8.62
CA ALA A 48 -2.86 -12.41 -9.49
C ALA A 48 -1.49 -11.94 -8.94
N ALA A 49 -1.48 -11.11 -7.90
CA ALA A 49 -0.25 -10.52 -7.39
C ALA A 49 0.47 -11.45 -6.39
N PRO A 50 1.73 -11.81 -6.66
CA PRO A 50 2.57 -12.57 -5.73
C PRO A 50 3.38 -11.67 -4.80
N LEU A 51 3.31 -10.34 -4.97
CA LEU A 51 4.13 -9.38 -4.24
C LEU A 51 3.29 -8.16 -3.87
N ALA A 52 3.44 -7.74 -2.62
CA ALA A 52 2.93 -6.46 -2.14
C ALA A 52 3.96 -5.77 -1.25
N PHE A 53 4.02 -4.46 -1.32
CA PHE A 53 4.74 -3.64 -0.36
C PHE A 53 3.74 -3.00 0.58
N VAL A 54 3.97 -3.11 1.87
CA VAL A 54 3.12 -2.55 2.91
C VAL A 54 3.84 -1.41 3.58
N SER A 55 3.26 -0.23 3.56
CA SER A 55 3.71 0.91 4.33
C SER A 55 2.88 1.07 5.60
N SER A 56 3.54 1.47 6.67
CA SER A 56 2.91 1.81 7.94
C SER A 56 3.62 3.03 8.54
N ARG A 57 2.97 3.70 9.48
CA ARG A 57 3.50 4.92 10.09
C ARG A 57 3.84 4.67 11.55
N ARG A 58 5.08 4.98 11.93
CA ARG A 58 5.55 4.95 13.30
C ARG A 58 4.90 6.09 14.11
N PRO A 59 4.86 5.98 15.46
CA PRO A 59 4.36 7.05 16.32
C PRO A 59 5.07 8.40 16.11
N ASP A 60 6.35 8.38 15.77
CA ASP A 60 7.16 9.58 15.49
C ASP A 60 6.93 10.16 14.07
N GLY A 61 6.01 9.57 13.28
CA GLY A 61 5.67 10.01 11.93
C GLY A 61 6.54 9.43 10.82
N VAL A 62 7.62 8.73 11.15
CA VAL A 62 8.46 8.06 10.15
C VAL A 62 7.70 6.92 9.50
N LEU A 63 7.86 6.77 8.19
CA LEU A 63 7.26 5.69 7.44
C LEU A 63 8.16 4.45 7.42
N ASP A 64 7.58 3.30 7.72
CA ASP A 64 8.17 2.00 7.48
C ASP A 64 7.56 1.37 6.23
N MET A 65 8.36 0.60 5.51
CA MET A 65 7.92 -0.15 4.34
C MET A 65 8.50 -1.56 4.40
N THR A 66 7.64 -2.55 4.16
CA THR A 66 8.05 -3.97 4.18
C THR A 66 7.49 -4.70 2.96
N PRO A 67 8.29 -5.50 2.25
CA PRO A 67 7.79 -6.38 1.22
C PRO A 67 7.09 -7.60 1.84
N ARG A 68 6.05 -8.06 1.17
CA ARG A 68 5.34 -9.31 1.43
C ARG A 68 5.23 -10.08 0.14
N GLY A 69 5.86 -11.24 0.09
CA GLY A 69 5.84 -12.15 -1.06
C GLY A 69 5.37 -13.52 -0.64
N ASP A 70 4.50 -14.11 -1.46
CA ASP A 70 3.92 -15.43 -1.27
C ASP A 70 3.34 -15.87 -2.64
N PRO A 71 2.86 -17.11 -2.82
CA PRO A 71 2.14 -17.45 -4.05
C PRO A 71 1.04 -16.45 -4.40
N ALA A 72 0.80 -16.25 -5.69
CA ALA A 72 -0.17 -15.27 -6.18
C ALA A 72 -1.53 -15.44 -5.49
N GLY A 73 -2.14 -14.31 -5.11
CA GLY A 73 -3.42 -14.31 -4.39
C GLY A 73 -3.31 -14.52 -2.88
N PHE A 74 -2.13 -14.38 -2.30
CA PHE A 74 -1.92 -14.51 -0.85
C PHE A 74 -2.65 -13.43 -0.02
N VAL A 75 -2.90 -12.27 -0.58
CA VAL A 75 -3.82 -11.29 0.01
C VAL A 75 -5.22 -11.57 -0.50
N HIS A 76 -6.14 -11.77 0.41
CA HIS A 76 -7.50 -12.19 0.10
C HIS A 76 -8.48 -11.02 0.18
N VAL A 77 -9.31 -10.87 -0.82
CA VAL A 77 -10.46 -9.95 -0.79
C VAL A 77 -11.61 -10.68 -0.11
N LEU A 78 -11.93 -10.30 1.12
CA LEU A 78 -13.02 -10.92 1.88
C LEU A 78 -14.38 -10.36 1.46
N ASP A 79 -14.40 -9.07 1.19
CA ASP A 79 -15.55 -8.32 0.65
C ASP A 79 -15.03 -7.04 -0.03
N PRO A 80 -15.86 -6.22 -0.69
CA PRO A 80 -15.41 -5.02 -1.39
C PRO A 80 -14.70 -3.96 -0.53
N LYS A 81 -14.77 -4.06 0.78
CA LYS A 81 -14.16 -3.12 1.74
C LYS A 81 -13.06 -3.73 2.60
N THR A 82 -12.85 -5.05 2.51
CA THR A 82 -11.99 -5.78 3.46
C THR A 82 -11.01 -6.69 2.76
N LEU A 83 -9.73 -6.50 3.07
CA LEU A 83 -8.64 -7.39 2.68
C LEU A 83 -8.12 -8.14 3.90
N ALA A 84 -7.70 -9.38 3.71
CA ALA A 84 -6.96 -10.15 4.69
C ALA A 84 -5.56 -10.44 4.18
N LEU A 85 -4.56 -9.99 4.93
CA LEU A 85 -3.15 -10.25 4.68
C LEU A 85 -2.64 -11.25 5.72
N PRO A 86 -2.29 -12.50 5.33
CA PRO A 86 -1.77 -13.46 6.27
C PRO A 86 -0.38 -13.09 6.74
N ASP A 87 -0.11 -13.27 8.03
CA ASP A 87 1.25 -13.23 8.54
C ASP A 87 1.92 -14.60 8.33
N ARG A 88 3.18 -14.57 7.92
CA ARG A 88 4.03 -15.73 7.74
C ARG A 88 5.21 -15.68 8.70
N PRO A 89 5.72 -16.82 9.17
CA PRO A 89 6.97 -16.85 9.91
C PRO A 89 8.09 -16.12 9.17
N GLY A 90 8.82 -15.28 9.88
CA GLY A 90 9.87 -14.45 9.31
C GLY A 90 10.96 -14.16 10.34
N ASN A 91 11.62 -13.02 10.21
CA ASN A 91 12.72 -12.59 11.07
C ASN A 91 12.28 -12.04 12.45
N PHE A 92 11.02 -12.17 12.81
CA PHE A 92 10.42 -11.67 14.05
C PHE A 92 10.52 -10.15 14.26
N ARG A 93 10.83 -9.39 13.22
CA ARG A 93 10.69 -7.94 13.29
C ARG A 93 9.20 -7.58 13.21
N MET A 94 8.71 -7.02 14.31
CA MET A 94 7.28 -6.73 14.48
C MET A 94 6.97 -5.24 14.28
N ASP A 95 7.85 -4.49 13.62
CA ASP A 95 7.74 -3.03 13.49
C ASP A 95 6.41 -2.62 12.85
N MET A 96 6.03 -3.25 11.74
CA MET A 96 4.75 -2.99 11.07
C MET A 96 3.57 -3.28 12.01
N PHE A 97 3.62 -4.36 12.77
CA PHE A 97 2.53 -4.73 13.70
C PHE A 97 2.42 -3.75 14.86
N ALA A 98 3.55 -3.28 15.38
CA ALA A 98 3.57 -2.23 16.39
C ALA A 98 2.94 -0.94 15.86
N ASN A 99 3.27 -0.54 14.65
CA ASN A 99 2.69 0.63 13.98
C ASN A 99 1.17 0.47 13.75
N VAL A 100 0.74 -0.71 13.33
CA VAL A 100 -0.69 -1.02 13.15
C VAL A 100 -1.44 -0.94 14.48
N MET A 101 -0.87 -1.43 15.57
CA MET A 101 -1.48 -1.31 16.89
C MET A 101 -1.55 0.14 17.38
N ASP A 102 -0.57 0.98 17.03
CA ASP A 102 -0.54 2.38 17.40
C ASP A 102 -1.60 3.22 16.69
N ASN A 103 -1.67 3.14 15.37
CA ASN A 103 -2.53 4.04 14.58
C ASN A 103 -3.35 3.36 13.48
N GLY A 104 -3.08 2.12 13.14
CA GLY A 104 -3.81 1.34 12.15
C GLY A 104 -3.67 1.80 10.69
N GLN A 105 -2.94 2.86 10.40
CA GLN A 105 -2.80 3.39 9.05
C GLN A 105 -1.85 2.55 8.22
N VAL A 106 -2.32 2.08 7.06
CA VAL A 106 -1.52 1.28 6.13
C VAL A 106 -1.78 1.68 4.69
N GLY A 107 -0.74 1.51 3.87
CA GLY A 107 -0.84 1.55 2.42
C GLY A 107 -0.23 0.28 1.84
N LEU A 108 -0.82 -0.22 0.77
CA LEU A 108 -0.31 -1.36 0.02
C LEU A 108 -0.12 -0.97 -1.43
N ILE A 109 0.95 -1.48 -2.02
CA ILE A 109 1.10 -1.50 -3.47
C ILE A 109 1.32 -2.94 -3.93
N PHE A 110 0.44 -3.40 -4.79
CA PHE A 110 0.50 -4.74 -5.39
C PHE A 110 1.29 -4.69 -6.69
N VAL A 111 2.14 -5.68 -6.88
CA VAL A 111 3.01 -5.79 -8.04
C VAL A 111 2.92 -7.21 -8.62
N ILE A 112 2.77 -7.27 -9.93
CA ILE A 112 2.88 -8.52 -10.69
C ILE A 112 4.13 -8.41 -11.55
N PRO A 113 5.18 -9.21 -11.29
CA PRO A 113 6.40 -9.16 -12.09
C PRO A 113 6.12 -9.32 -13.59
N GLY A 114 6.70 -8.44 -14.40
CA GLY A 114 6.47 -8.40 -15.83
C GLY A 114 5.24 -7.59 -16.29
N ILE A 115 4.41 -7.14 -15.37
CA ILE A 115 3.28 -6.23 -15.64
C ILE A 115 3.66 -4.82 -15.19
N ARG A 116 3.46 -3.81 -16.04
CA ARG A 116 3.78 -2.40 -15.72
C ARG A 116 2.79 -1.76 -14.76
N ASP A 117 1.55 -2.22 -14.79
CA ASP A 117 0.52 -1.70 -13.92
C ASP A 117 0.77 -2.11 -12.47
N THR A 118 0.41 -1.23 -11.57
CA THR A 118 0.39 -1.49 -10.12
C THR A 118 -0.97 -1.11 -9.57
N LEU A 119 -1.35 -1.74 -8.46
CA LEU A 119 -2.56 -1.40 -7.73
C LEU A 119 -2.19 -0.88 -6.35
N ARG A 120 -2.69 0.30 -5.99
CA ARG A 120 -2.51 0.88 -4.66
C ARG A 120 -3.80 0.80 -3.86
N VAL A 121 -3.66 0.43 -2.61
CA VAL A 121 -4.77 0.39 -1.65
C VAL A 121 -4.33 1.09 -0.37
N SER A 122 -5.15 1.98 0.15
CA SER A 122 -4.93 2.63 1.44
C SER A 122 -6.10 2.36 2.36
N GLY A 123 -5.85 2.22 3.63
CA GLY A 123 -6.90 1.96 4.60
C GLY A 123 -6.39 1.84 6.03
N THR A 124 -7.22 1.26 6.86
CA THR A 124 -6.89 0.94 8.25
C THR A 124 -6.75 -0.56 8.43
N ALA A 125 -5.79 -0.98 9.23
CA ALA A 125 -5.55 -2.37 9.54
C ALA A 125 -5.71 -2.67 11.03
N ARG A 126 -6.02 -3.93 11.33
CA ARG A 126 -6.04 -4.49 12.67
C ARG A 126 -5.37 -5.86 12.64
N LEU A 127 -4.71 -6.21 13.72
CA LEU A 127 -4.17 -7.54 13.93
C LEU A 127 -5.26 -8.42 14.57
N VAL A 128 -5.48 -9.59 13.99
CA VAL A 128 -6.45 -10.54 14.49
C VAL A 128 -5.83 -11.93 14.57
N ARG A 129 -6.33 -12.74 15.51
CA ARG A 129 -6.13 -14.18 15.53
C ARG A 129 -7.48 -14.82 15.30
N ASP A 130 -7.61 -15.50 14.17
CA ASP A 130 -8.82 -16.22 13.81
C ASP A 130 -8.40 -17.55 13.15
N LYS A 131 -8.72 -18.65 13.81
CA LYS A 131 -8.33 -19.98 13.36
C LYS A 131 -8.99 -20.33 12.03
N ALA A 132 -10.28 -20.07 11.90
CA ALA A 132 -11.03 -20.41 10.68
C ALA A 132 -10.56 -19.58 9.49
N LEU A 133 -10.32 -18.27 9.71
CA LEU A 133 -9.73 -17.41 8.69
C LEU A 133 -8.32 -17.87 8.34
N GLY A 134 -7.49 -18.17 9.34
CA GLY A 134 -6.12 -18.68 9.12
C GLY A 134 -6.08 -19.95 8.29
N GLU A 135 -6.99 -20.90 8.54
CA GLU A 135 -7.13 -22.13 7.73
C GLU A 135 -7.53 -21.82 6.27
N ARG A 136 -8.43 -20.85 6.06
CA ARG A 136 -8.81 -20.41 4.70
C ARG A 136 -7.68 -19.73 3.94
N LEU A 137 -6.78 -19.05 4.64
CA LEU A 137 -5.65 -18.31 4.07
C LEU A 137 -4.36 -19.14 4.03
N ALA A 138 -4.39 -20.38 4.52
CA ALA A 138 -3.24 -21.26 4.50
C ALA A 138 -2.86 -21.59 3.05
N VAL A 139 -1.57 -21.56 2.77
CA VAL A 139 -1.01 -22.11 1.53
C VAL A 139 -0.79 -23.60 1.75
N ASN A 140 -1.38 -24.43 0.92
CA ASN A 140 -1.12 -25.88 0.89
C ASN A 140 0.18 -26.18 0.18
#